data_59a7c49b2a784d6dbcca1803b2a725aa
#
_entry.id   59a7c49b2a784d6dbcca1803b2a725aa
#
_cell.length_a   1.000
_cell.length_b   1.000
_cell.length_c   1.000
_cell.angle_alpha   90.00
_cell.angle_beta   90.00
_cell.angle_gamma   90.00
#
_symmetry.space_group_name_H-M   'P 1'
#
loop_
_entity.id
_entity.type
_entity.pdbx_description
1 polymer ?
#
loop_
_entity_poly.entity_id
_entity_poly.type
_entity_poly.pdbx_seq_one_letter_code
_entity_poly.pdbx_strand_id
1 'polypeptide(L)'
;LDEEAFHWLERLSPPEILAPPVLPVSSWKNYVPNNDSDKTLDRQNRLAEKEVRPVRILREEPLHYLWRIEPEDQTIAERMALKARCLSALGWGVDLVVADGGVLSESEYESLVEGYSGDRWNQVEGASKSLRSPCPGSLEDLSGVYNSFLNRFQGNVYRPTRKPRVFEKIDYLKRGESAIRRGVAAFKLLKPDDDSEALAVFDQRKAMEIAAWIRGYLCDRSKSDGFPGDSEVYVAGHVSQEERNGKTPPRFSYLPLPSLGHERADGGVRRFLLAGPYGGNEEPLRWARQELSNAVVKDKDGVPMARLQPIEHDGVLRHYLGEATTFRTVTPVILPGYDDRNYSKAQRLVEKALEQAGFSVEDLAEPLYLQKAPFYNGCYAPWSYSLPRYLKGYSAMHVRLKWKEKVSGPLATGAGRHFGLGL
;
A
#
# COMPACT_ATOMS: atom_id res chain seq x y z
N LEU A 1 19.08 35.75 -11.43
CA LEU A 1 19.95 35.08 -10.43
C LEU A 1 19.21 33.99 -9.63
N ASP A 2 17.99 34.29 -9.12
CA ASP A 2 17.22 33.30 -8.35
C ASP A 2 16.60 32.21 -9.24
N GLU A 3 16.09 32.59 -10.40
CA GLU A 3 15.52 31.70 -11.40
C GLU A 3 16.52 30.62 -11.86
N GLU A 4 17.78 31.02 -12.10
CA GLU A 4 18.87 30.10 -12.42
C GLU A 4 19.08 29.03 -11.31
N ALA A 5 19.01 29.45 -10.04
CA ALA A 5 19.18 28.52 -8.92
C ALA A 5 18.00 27.52 -8.79
N PHE A 6 16.77 27.97 -9.10
CA PHE A 6 15.62 27.05 -9.16
C PHE A 6 15.70 26.09 -10.34
N HIS A 7 16.13 26.55 -11.53
CA HIS A 7 16.38 25.66 -12.67
C HIS A 7 17.51 24.66 -12.43
N TRP A 8 18.51 25.05 -11.66
CA TRP A 8 19.55 24.12 -11.22
C TRP A 8 18.97 23.06 -10.29
N LEU A 9 18.15 23.46 -9.28
CA LEU A 9 17.50 22.53 -8.35
C LEU A 9 16.60 21.51 -9.05
N GLU A 10 15.90 21.89 -10.14
CA GLU A 10 15.07 20.99 -10.93
C GLU A 10 15.83 19.86 -11.60
N ARG A 11 17.14 20.04 -11.80
CA ARG A 11 18.02 19.04 -12.46
C ARG A 11 18.72 18.11 -11.47
N LEU A 12 18.68 18.41 -10.19
CA LEU A 12 19.27 17.56 -9.18
C LEU A 12 18.48 16.25 -9.03
N SER A 13 19.20 15.19 -8.71
CA SER A 13 18.56 13.95 -8.26
C SER A 13 17.72 14.22 -7.00
N PRO A 14 16.61 13.50 -6.82
CA PRO A 14 15.76 13.68 -5.63
C PRO A 14 16.56 13.54 -4.33
N PRO A 15 16.23 14.32 -3.29
CA PRO A 15 16.99 14.34 -2.04
C PRO A 15 16.83 13.05 -1.24
N GLU A 16 17.83 12.72 -0.44
CA GLU A 16 17.63 11.89 0.74
C GLU A 16 16.87 12.70 1.79
N ILE A 17 15.99 12.03 2.58
CA ILE A 17 15.18 12.70 3.61
C ILE A 17 15.48 12.08 4.97
N LEU A 18 15.86 12.91 5.93
CA LEU A 18 15.90 12.54 7.34
C LEU A 18 14.68 13.14 8.04
N ALA A 19 13.82 12.33 8.61
CA ALA A 19 12.57 12.75 9.21
C ALA A 19 12.47 12.31 10.67
N PRO A 20 12.02 13.17 11.61
CA PRO A 20 11.79 12.75 12.98
C PRO A 20 10.70 11.67 13.05
N PRO A 21 10.75 10.77 14.03
CA PRO A 21 9.71 9.76 14.20
C PRO A 21 8.40 10.44 14.61
N VAL A 22 7.30 10.00 13.97
CA VAL A 22 5.97 10.59 14.17
C VAL A 22 4.94 9.54 14.57
N LEU A 23 3.93 9.96 15.33
CA LEU A 23 2.72 9.18 15.61
C LEU A 23 1.50 9.88 15.04
N PRO A 24 0.62 9.17 14.32
CA PRO A 24 -0.68 9.70 13.94
C PRO A 24 -1.52 10.04 15.17
N VAL A 25 -2.18 11.17 15.15
CA VAL A 25 -3.17 11.57 16.15
C VAL A 25 -4.57 11.61 15.52
N SER A 26 -5.59 11.80 16.35
CA SER A 26 -6.97 11.87 15.88
C SER A 26 -7.13 12.98 14.84
N SER A 27 -7.75 12.64 13.72
CA SER A 27 -8.10 13.62 12.69
C SER A 27 -9.27 14.50 13.13
N TRP A 28 -9.36 15.70 12.58
CA TRP A 28 -10.50 16.58 12.72
C TRP A 28 -10.88 17.22 11.38
N LYS A 29 -12.07 17.79 11.33
CA LYS A 29 -12.58 18.48 10.15
C LYS A 29 -12.43 19.97 10.29
N ASN A 30 -11.80 20.59 9.30
CA ASN A 30 -11.77 22.02 9.12
C ASN A 30 -12.65 22.44 7.93
N TYR A 31 -13.25 23.60 8.03
CA TYR A 31 -14.05 24.20 6.97
C TYR A 31 -13.31 25.41 6.42
N VAL A 32 -12.98 25.33 5.15
CA VAL A 32 -12.26 26.38 4.44
C VAL A 32 -13.16 26.98 3.33
N PRO A 33 -12.96 28.25 2.94
CA PRO A 33 -13.66 28.80 1.81
C PRO A 33 -13.46 27.94 0.56
N ASN A 34 -14.54 27.59 -0.11
CA ASN A 34 -14.45 26.89 -1.38
C ASN A 34 -13.86 27.84 -2.44
N ASN A 35 -13.04 27.30 -3.37
CA ASN A 35 -12.43 28.10 -4.45
C ASN A 35 -13.47 28.83 -5.31
N ASP A 36 -14.71 28.36 -5.34
CA ASP A 36 -15.85 28.93 -6.03
C ASP A 36 -16.83 29.66 -5.11
N SER A 37 -16.42 30.02 -3.89
CA SER A 37 -17.27 30.63 -2.87
C SER A 37 -17.92 31.94 -3.33
N ASP A 38 -17.29 32.65 -4.26
CA ASP A 38 -17.78 33.93 -4.80
C ASP A 38 -18.94 33.76 -5.80
N LYS A 39 -19.17 32.55 -6.29
CA LYS A 39 -20.19 32.24 -7.30
C LYS A 39 -21.53 31.83 -6.72
N THR A 40 -21.61 31.52 -5.44
CA THR A 40 -22.83 31.02 -4.81
C THR A 40 -23.30 31.92 -3.67
N LEU A 41 -24.61 32.19 -3.63
CA LEU A 41 -25.25 32.89 -2.52
C LEU A 41 -25.54 31.94 -1.34
N ASP A 42 -25.55 30.64 -1.60
CA ASP A 42 -25.79 29.63 -0.58
C ASP A 42 -24.57 29.48 0.32
N ARG A 43 -24.76 29.73 1.62
CA ARG A 43 -23.70 29.64 2.63
C ARG A 43 -23.13 28.24 2.77
N GLN A 44 -23.91 27.18 2.57
CA GLN A 44 -23.45 25.81 2.69
C GLN A 44 -22.48 25.44 1.58
N ASN A 45 -22.68 25.95 0.39
CA ASN A 45 -21.79 25.70 -0.77
C ASN A 45 -20.55 26.61 -0.80
N ARG A 46 -20.42 27.58 0.13
CA ARG A 46 -19.24 28.44 0.25
C ARG A 46 -18.08 27.82 1.02
N LEU A 47 -18.34 26.74 1.77
CA LEU A 47 -17.35 26.07 2.58
C LEU A 47 -17.06 24.67 2.03
N ALA A 48 -15.79 24.34 1.94
CA ALA A 48 -15.32 22.99 1.67
C ALA A 48 -14.81 22.35 2.96
N GLU A 49 -15.29 21.15 3.26
CA GLU A 49 -14.79 20.34 4.36
C GLU A 49 -13.40 19.80 4.00
N LYS A 50 -12.44 19.92 4.93
CA LYS A 50 -11.11 19.38 4.83
C LYS A 50 -10.78 18.56 6.07
N GLU A 51 -10.46 17.29 5.89
CA GLU A 51 -9.96 16.45 6.96
C GLU A 51 -8.48 16.77 7.22
N VAL A 52 -8.16 17.20 8.43
CA VAL A 52 -6.78 17.41 8.89
C VAL A 52 -6.36 16.15 9.63
N ARG A 53 -5.23 15.57 9.21
CA ARG A 53 -4.63 14.36 9.80
C ARG A 53 -3.29 14.72 10.42
N PRO A 54 -3.27 15.23 11.66
CA PRO A 54 -2.04 15.68 12.27
C PRO A 54 -1.17 14.49 12.69
N VAL A 55 0.12 14.77 12.81
CA VAL A 55 1.08 13.86 13.40
C VAL A 55 1.73 14.52 14.61
N ARG A 56 2.03 13.73 15.63
CA ARG A 56 2.82 14.17 16.76
C ARG A 56 4.28 13.81 16.50
N ILE A 57 5.15 14.78 16.47
CA ILE A 57 6.60 14.57 16.42
C ILE A 57 7.04 14.05 17.79
N LEU A 58 7.77 12.94 17.83
CA LEU A 58 8.20 12.28 19.06
C LEU A 58 9.50 12.86 19.64
N ARG A 59 10.30 13.50 18.79
CA ARG A 59 11.57 14.11 19.15
C ARG A 59 11.70 15.46 18.45
N GLU A 60 12.28 16.44 19.12
CA GLU A 60 12.55 17.77 18.56
C GLU A 60 13.79 17.73 17.65
N GLU A 61 13.68 17.01 16.54
CA GLU A 61 14.71 16.94 15.52
C GLU A 61 14.19 17.61 14.24
N PRO A 62 15.04 18.36 13.52
CA PRO A 62 14.64 18.96 12.26
C PRO A 62 14.44 17.91 11.16
N LEU A 63 13.56 18.23 10.21
CA LEU A 63 13.40 17.48 8.96
C LEU A 63 14.45 17.98 7.98
N HIS A 64 15.29 17.09 7.44
CA HIS A 64 16.31 17.44 6.47
C HIS A 64 15.97 16.89 5.09
N TYR A 65 16.20 17.71 4.06
CA TYR A 65 16.26 17.31 2.66
C TYR A 65 17.71 17.48 2.21
N LEU A 66 18.38 16.41 1.79
CA LEU A 66 19.82 16.38 1.51
C LEU A 66 20.04 16.02 0.04
N TRP A 67 20.57 16.96 -0.73
CA TRP A 67 20.96 16.76 -2.12
C TRP A 67 22.46 16.58 -2.23
N ARG A 68 22.91 15.68 -3.09
CA ARG A 68 24.29 15.62 -3.53
C ARG A 68 24.49 16.65 -4.61
N ILE A 69 25.59 17.40 -4.49
CA ILE A 69 25.99 18.42 -5.45
C ILE A 69 27.44 18.17 -5.89
N GLU A 70 27.80 18.64 -7.07
CA GLU A 70 29.19 18.65 -7.52
C GLU A 70 29.93 19.87 -6.96
N PRO A 71 31.28 19.80 -6.79
CA PRO A 71 32.05 20.91 -6.21
C PRO A 71 31.90 22.23 -6.96
N GLU A 72 31.75 22.19 -8.28
CA GLU A 72 31.52 23.37 -9.15
C GLU A 72 30.17 24.06 -8.89
N ASP A 73 29.20 23.36 -8.32
CA ASP A 73 27.86 23.88 -8.04
C ASP A 73 27.76 24.58 -6.67
N GLN A 74 28.83 24.63 -5.88
CA GLN A 74 28.82 25.17 -4.52
C GLN A 74 28.19 26.57 -4.44
N THR A 75 28.57 27.48 -5.32
CA THR A 75 28.08 28.87 -5.32
C THR A 75 26.57 28.96 -5.59
N ILE A 76 26.04 28.14 -6.49
CA ILE A 76 24.60 28.13 -6.79
C ILE A 76 23.83 27.41 -5.68
N ALA A 77 24.41 26.39 -5.08
CA ALA A 77 23.86 25.69 -3.92
C ALA A 77 23.75 26.60 -2.69
N GLU A 78 24.76 27.39 -2.37
CA GLU A 78 24.72 28.38 -1.28
C GLU A 78 23.63 29.44 -1.52
N ARG A 79 23.46 29.91 -2.76
CA ARG A 79 22.36 30.82 -3.11
C ARG A 79 21.01 30.17 -2.90
N MET A 80 20.84 28.90 -3.31
CA MET A 80 19.60 28.14 -3.12
C MET A 80 19.32 27.89 -1.65
N ALA A 81 20.35 27.55 -0.86
CA ALA A 81 20.25 27.35 0.58
C ALA A 81 19.73 28.59 1.32
N LEU A 82 20.17 29.80 0.94
CA LEU A 82 19.64 31.05 1.49
C LEU A 82 18.14 31.23 1.22
N LYS A 83 17.62 30.69 0.10
CA LYS A 83 16.18 30.76 -0.23
C LYS A 83 15.32 29.84 0.64
N ALA A 84 15.90 28.81 1.24
CA ALA A 84 15.18 27.97 2.20
C ALA A 84 14.58 28.79 3.34
N ARG A 85 15.23 29.87 3.77
CA ARG A 85 14.75 30.79 4.81
C ARG A 85 13.44 31.51 4.47
N CYS A 86 13.03 31.49 3.20
CA CYS A 86 11.75 32.05 2.76
C CYS A 86 10.58 31.06 2.94
N LEU A 87 10.85 29.79 3.30
CA LEU A 87 9.81 28.80 3.53
C LEU A 87 9.15 29.04 4.89
N SER A 88 7.84 29.24 4.88
CA SER A 88 7.02 29.41 6.09
C SER A 88 6.01 28.30 6.31
N ALA A 89 5.82 27.43 5.31
CA ALA A 89 4.95 26.27 5.41
C ALA A 89 5.49 25.13 4.53
N LEU A 90 5.26 23.88 4.93
CA LEU A 90 5.68 22.69 4.20
C LEU A 90 4.46 21.83 3.87
N GLY A 91 4.16 21.69 2.57
CA GLY A 91 3.00 20.96 2.10
C GLY A 91 1.69 21.77 2.21
N TRP A 92 0.95 21.61 3.31
CA TRP A 92 -0.25 22.41 3.56
C TRP A 92 0.10 23.73 4.24
N GLY A 93 -0.66 24.78 3.92
CA GLY A 93 -0.44 26.10 4.51
C GLY A 93 -0.66 26.18 6.04
N VAL A 94 -1.14 25.10 6.66
CA VAL A 94 -1.28 24.97 8.12
C VAL A 94 -0.06 24.30 8.77
N ASP A 95 0.81 23.69 7.99
CA ASP A 95 2.04 23.04 8.47
C ASP A 95 3.17 24.07 8.48
N LEU A 96 3.15 24.95 9.47
CA LEU A 96 4.12 26.04 9.60
C LEU A 96 5.51 25.48 9.92
N VAL A 97 6.52 26.04 9.26
CA VAL A 97 7.93 25.68 9.45
C VAL A 97 8.83 26.90 9.55
N VAL A 98 9.95 26.72 10.20
CA VAL A 98 11.10 27.60 10.10
C VAL A 98 12.19 26.81 9.38
N ALA A 99 12.60 27.27 8.21
CA ALA A 99 13.57 26.57 7.40
C ALA A 99 14.88 27.33 7.33
N ASP A 100 15.95 26.59 7.19
CA ASP A 100 17.30 27.09 6.91
C ASP A 100 17.98 26.16 5.90
N GLY A 101 19.08 26.57 5.30
CA GLY A 101 19.85 25.79 4.37
C GLY A 101 21.33 26.10 4.43
N GLY A 102 22.14 25.16 4.02
CA GLY A 102 23.59 25.27 3.96
C GLY A 102 24.20 24.21 3.06
N VAL A 103 25.48 24.35 2.76
CA VAL A 103 26.28 23.34 2.07
C VAL A 103 27.13 22.65 3.12
N LEU A 104 27.14 21.33 3.13
CA LEU A 104 27.90 20.50 4.05
C LEU A 104 29.09 19.86 3.33
N SER A 105 30.21 19.74 4.03
CA SER A 105 31.29 18.83 3.63
C SER A 105 30.89 17.37 3.83
N GLU A 106 31.58 16.42 3.22
CA GLU A 106 31.30 14.99 3.39
C GLU A 106 31.35 14.55 4.86
N SER A 107 32.33 15.05 5.63
CA SER A 107 32.45 14.72 7.04
C SER A 107 31.31 15.28 7.90
N GLU A 108 30.79 16.46 7.57
CA GLU A 108 29.63 17.05 8.25
C GLU A 108 28.34 16.26 7.89
N TYR A 109 28.21 15.84 6.63
CA TYR A 109 27.10 14.96 6.21
C TYR A 109 27.13 13.62 6.95
N GLU A 110 28.29 12.94 7.01
CA GLU A 110 28.43 11.69 7.74
C GLU A 110 28.06 11.85 9.21
N SER A 111 28.57 12.90 9.87
CA SER A 111 28.27 13.21 11.27
C SER A 111 26.78 13.49 11.49
N LEU A 112 26.14 14.23 10.57
CA LEU A 112 24.70 14.49 10.62
C LEU A 112 23.90 13.21 10.52
N VAL A 113 24.21 12.35 9.55
CA VAL A 113 23.47 11.10 9.28
C VAL A 113 23.66 10.09 10.41
N GLU A 114 24.87 9.95 10.96
CA GLU A 114 25.16 9.05 12.08
C GLU A 114 24.52 9.52 13.39
N GLY A 115 24.52 10.84 13.63
CA GLY A 115 23.92 11.44 14.81
C GLY A 115 22.41 11.56 14.78
N TYR A 116 21.78 11.41 13.62
CA TYR A 116 20.34 11.57 13.47
C TYR A 116 19.58 10.34 13.99
N SER A 117 18.72 10.54 14.97
CA SER A 117 18.00 9.45 15.64
C SER A 117 16.63 9.13 15.01
N GLY A 118 16.21 9.88 14.00
CA GLY A 118 14.96 9.69 13.29
C GLY A 118 15.05 8.70 12.11
N ASP A 119 14.09 8.78 11.23
CA ASP A 119 13.95 7.91 10.07
C ASP A 119 14.72 8.46 8.86
N ARG A 120 15.45 7.61 8.17
CA ARG A 120 16.15 7.91 6.94
C ARG A 120 15.41 7.31 5.75
N TRP A 121 15.07 8.14 4.76
CA TRP A 121 14.31 7.78 3.58
C TRP A 121 15.14 7.96 2.32
N ASN A 122 15.28 6.91 1.53
CA ASN A 122 16.00 6.93 0.28
C ASN A 122 15.05 6.68 -0.89
N GLN A 123 15.40 7.20 -2.05
CA GLN A 123 14.72 6.89 -3.29
C GLN A 123 14.87 5.40 -3.61
N VAL A 124 13.75 4.71 -3.81
CA VAL A 124 13.70 3.29 -4.23
C VAL A 124 12.48 3.09 -5.12
N GLU A 125 12.71 2.70 -6.36
CA GLU A 125 11.64 2.44 -7.32
C GLU A 125 10.67 1.36 -6.81
N GLY A 126 9.38 1.63 -6.96
CA GLY A 126 8.31 0.72 -6.51
C GLY A 126 8.03 0.73 -5.01
N ALA A 127 8.61 1.66 -4.24
CA ALA A 127 8.29 1.84 -2.83
C ALA A 127 6.86 2.39 -2.63
N SER A 128 6.30 2.15 -1.44
CA SER A 128 4.88 2.45 -1.16
C SER A 128 4.55 3.93 -0.92
N LYS A 129 5.55 4.77 -0.77
CA LYS A 129 5.38 6.20 -0.50
C LYS A 129 5.95 7.03 -1.63
N SER A 130 5.08 7.72 -2.35
CA SER A 130 5.47 8.63 -3.43
C SER A 130 5.34 10.07 -3.01
N LEU A 131 6.38 10.86 -3.28
CA LEU A 131 6.37 12.32 -3.15
C LEU A 131 6.49 12.95 -4.54
N ARG A 132 5.99 14.18 -4.67
CA ARG A 132 6.22 14.99 -5.86
C ARG A 132 7.57 15.65 -5.74
N SER A 133 8.40 15.51 -6.75
CA SER A 133 9.69 16.18 -6.87
C SER A 133 9.65 17.14 -8.06
N PRO A 134 10.28 18.31 -7.98
CA PRO A 134 10.47 19.16 -9.14
C PRO A 134 11.30 18.42 -10.21
N CYS A 135 11.00 18.73 -11.46
CA CYS A 135 11.74 18.28 -12.64
C CYS A 135 11.83 19.44 -13.65
N PRO A 136 12.66 19.37 -14.67
CA PRO A 136 12.80 20.43 -15.67
C PRO A 136 11.44 20.90 -16.21
N GLY A 137 11.15 22.20 -16.09
CA GLY A 137 9.88 22.82 -16.43
C GLY A 137 8.88 23.02 -15.30
N SER A 138 9.20 22.55 -14.08
CA SER A 138 8.34 22.73 -12.91
C SER A 138 8.19 24.22 -12.52
N LEU A 139 9.28 25.01 -12.63
CA LEU A 139 9.27 26.43 -12.30
C LEU A 139 8.36 27.23 -13.26
N GLU A 140 8.44 26.94 -14.55
CA GLU A 140 7.59 27.58 -15.56
C GLU A 140 6.11 27.21 -15.34
N ASP A 141 5.85 25.93 -15.03
CA ASP A 141 4.49 25.45 -14.75
C ASP A 141 3.91 26.15 -13.51
N LEU A 142 4.68 26.25 -12.41
CA LEU A 142 4.29 26.97 -11.20
C LEU A 142 4.07 28.48 -11.47
N SER A 143 4.95 29.12 -12.24
CA SER A 143 4.83 30.51 -12.66
C SER A 143 3.56 30.72 -13.48
N GLY A 144 3.25 29.79 -14.39
CA GLY A 144 2.02 29.82 -15.17
C GLY A 144 0.76 29.65 -14.31
N VAL A 145 0.80 28.79 -13.29
CA VAL A 145 -0.29 28.64 -12.30
C VAL A 145 -0.47 29.91 -11.50
N TYR A 146 0.62 30.52 -11.02
CA TYR A 146 0.59 31.77 -10.26
C TYR A 146 0.01 32.93 -11.09
N ASN A 147 0.45 33.08 -12.32
CA ASN A 147 -0.08 34.09 -13.23
C ASN A 147 -1.57 33.87 -13.53
N SER A 148 -2.00 32.61 -13.70
CA SER A 148 -3.43 32.29 -13.85
C SER A 148 -4.22 32.67 -12.60
N PHE A 149 -3.64 32.49 -11.40
CA PHE A 149 -4.27 32.88 -10.14
C PHE A 149 -4.41 34.41 -10.05
N LEU A 150 -3.36 35.15 -10.36
CA LEU A 150 -3.43 36.65 -10.36
C LEU A 150 -4.47 37.19 -11.33
N ASN A 151 -4.63 36.55 -12.49
CA ASN A 151 -5.53 36.98 -13.56
C ASN A 151 -6.88 36.22 -13.56
N ARG A 152 -7.26 35.57 -12.44
CA ARG A 152 -8.47 34.77 -12.35
C ARG A 152 -9.76 35.54 -12.46
N PHE A 153 -9.73 36.83 -12.15
CA PHE A 153 -10.85 37.72 -12.32
C PHE A 153 -10.65 38.60 -13.57
N GLN A 154 -11.52 38.47 -14.55
CA GLN A 154 -11.56 39.31 -15.75
C GLN A 154 -12.95 39.96 -15.82
N GLY A 155 -13.07 41.16 -15.27
CA GLY A 155 -14.37 41.82 -15.06
C GLY A 155 -15.24 40.96 -14.12
N ASN A 156 -16.44 40.58 -14.59
CA ASN A 156 -17.35 39.71 -13.83
C ASN A 156 -17.17 38.21 -14.11
N VAL A 157 -16.11 37.83 -14.82
CA VAL A 157 -15.84 36.42 -15.16
C VAL A 157 -14.73 35.88 -14.28
N TYR A 158 -15.04 34.81 -13.54
CA TYR A 158 -14.09 34.07 -12.79
C TYR A 158 -13.56 32.86 -13.60
N ARG A 159 -12.25 32.69 -13.64
CA ARG A 159 -11.57 31.54 -14.27
C ARG A 159 -10.91 30.69 -13.20
N PRO A 160 -11.27 29.39 -13.06
CA PRO A 160 -10.64 28.52 -12.10
C PRO A 160 -9.15 28.39 -12.39
N THR A 161 -8.33 28.43 -11.35
CA THR A 161 -6.89 28.20 -11.46
C THR A 161 -6.63 26.72 -11.62
N ARG A 162 -5.82 26.35 -12.62
CA ARG A 162 -5.38 24.96 -12.79
C ARG A 162 -4.41 24.52 -11.68
N LYS A 163 -4.28 23.24 -11.47
CA LYS A 163 -3.25 22.69 -10.58
C LYS A 163 -1.91 22.54 -11.33
N PRO A 164 -0.75 22.60 -10.62
CA PRO A 164 0.54 22.24 -11.21
C PRO A 164 0.51 20.82 -11.78
N ARG A 165 1.16 20.62 -12.92
CA ARG A 165 1.16 19.34 -13.66
C ARG A 165 2.55 18.81 -13.97
N VAL A 166 3.57 19.67 -13.98
CA VAL A 166 4.95 19.31 -14.28
C VAL A 166 5.66 19.01 -12.97
N PHE A 167 5.82 17.73 -12.66
CA PHE A 167 6.56 17.17 -11.55
C PHE A 167 6.77 15.68 -11.79
N GLU A 168 7.79 15.13 -11.19
CA GLU A 168 7.99 13.69 -11.11
C GLU A 168 7.42 13.13 -9.81
N LYS A 169 7.00 11.85 -9.85
CA LYS A 169 6.67 11.09 -8.64
C LYS A 169 7.85 10.21 -8.29
N ILE A 170 8.42 10.47 -7.14
CA ILE A 170 9.57 9.73 -6.64
C ILE A 170 9.12 8.87 -5.48
N ASP A 171 9.42 7.59 -5.55
CA ASP A 171 9.10 6.63 -4.50
C ASP A 171 10.22 6.60 -3.46
N TYR A 172 9.83 6.66 -2.19
CA TYR A 172 10.73 6.67 -1.05
C TYR A 172 10.51 5.46 -0.16
N LEU A 173 11.61 4.89 0.31
CA LEU A 173 11.64 3.80 1.26
C LEU A 173 12.44 4.21 2.51
N LYS A 174 11.90 3.88 3.67
CA LYS A 174 12.61 4.05 4.93
C LYS A 174 13.74 3.03 5.04
N ARG A 175 14.92 3.46 5.49
CA ARG A 175 16.06 2.56 5.71
C ARG A 175 15.70 1.45 6.69
N GLY A 176 15.94 0.21 6.30
CA GLY A 176 15.57 -0.98 7.09
C GLY A 176 14.15 -1.51 6.83
N GLU A 177 13.37 -0.83 5.96
CA GLU A 177 12.13 -1.41 5.42
C GLU A 177 12.43 -2.20 4.13
N SER A 178 11.63 -3.22 3.85
CA SER A 178 11.73 -3.96 2.59
C SER A 178 11.12 -3.15 1.43
N ALA A 179 11.87 -3.03 0.33
CA ALA A 179 11.36 -2.43 -0.91
C ALA A 179 10.26 -3.26 -1.56
N ILE A 180 10.26 -4.56 -1.31
CA ILE A 180 9.31 -5.49 -1.92
C ILE A 180 8.00 -5.44 -1.13
N ARG A 181 7.12 -4.53 -1.50
CA ARG A 181 5.75 -4.46 -0.97
C ARG A 181 4.77 -5.01 -1.98
N ARG A 182 3.75 -5.64 -1.45
CA ARG A 182 2.62 -6.14 -2.21
C ARG A 182 1.53 -5.08 -2.22
N GLY A 183 1.11 -4.63 -3.40
CA GLY A 183 -0.05 -3.74 -3.52
C GLY A 183 -1.30 -4.42 -2.99
N VAL A 184 -2.15 -3.68 -2.26
CA VAL A 184 -3.37 -4.21 -1.64
C VAL A 184 -4.55 -3.26 -1.76
N ALA A 185 -5.77 -3.83 -1.88
CA ALA A 185 -7.02 -3.13 -1.73
C ALA A 185 -7.86 -3.83 -0.66
N ALA A 186 -8.24 -3.11 0.39
CA ALA A 186 -8.94 -3.66 1.54
C ALA A 186 -10.38 -3.20 1.62
N PHE A 187 -11.26 -4.10 2.09
CA PHE A 187 -12.70 -3.87 2.17
C PHE A 187 -13.29 -4.42 3.47
N LYS A 188 -14.29 -3.72 4.01
CA LYS A 188 -15.27 -4.31 4.93
C LYS A 188 -16.32 -5.08 4.13
N LEU A 189 -16.80 -6.17 4.71
CA LEU A 189 -17.94 -6.91 4.22
C LEU A 189 -19.18 -6.44 5.00
N LEU A 190 -20.05 -5.69 4.36
CA LEU A 190 -21.30 -5.20 4.94
C LEU A 190 -22.46 -6.12 4.53
N LYS A 191 -23.55 -6.12 5.31
CA LYS A 191 -24.78 -6.78 4.91
C LYS A 191 -25.31 -6.18 3.60
N PRO A 192 -25.76 -7.00 2.64
CA PRO A 192 -26.11 -6.52 1.30
C PRO A 192 -27.36 -5.65 1.24
N ASP A 193 -28.33 -5.88 2.13
CA ASP A 193 -29.68 -5.31 2.10
C ASP A 193 -29.91 -4.25 3.16
N ASP A 194 -28.86 -3.82 3.84
CA ASP A 194 -28.97 -2.88 4.95
C ASP A 194 -28.28 -1.57 4.58
N ASP A 195 -29.02 -0.46 4.61
CA ASP A 195 -28.46 0.89 4.51
C ASP A 195 -27.60 1.23 5.73
N SER A 196 -27.70 0.41 6.80
CA SER A 196 -26.78 0.48 7.93
C SER A 196 -25.39 -0.02 7.55
N GLU A 197 -24.36 0.48 8.21
CA GLU A 197 -22.98 0.01 8.05
C GLU A 197 -22.71 -1.31 8.82
N ALA A 198 -23.73 -2.16 8.99
CA ALA A 198 -23.64 -3.41 9.72
C ALA A 198 -22.75 -4.41 8.97
N LEU A 199 -21.77 -4.96 9.70
CA LEU A 199 -20.85 -5.95 9.15
C LEU A 199 -21.56 -7.30 8.91
N ALA A 200 -21.34 -7.87 7.75
CA ALA A 200 -21.59 -9.28 7.49
C ALA A 200 -20.48 -10.12 8.13
N VAL A 201 -20.84 -11.27 8.67
CA VAL A 201 -19.91 -12.17 9.36
C VAL A 201 -19.97 -13.54 8.70
N PHE A 202 -18.82 -14.02 8.25
CA PHE A 202 -18.69 -15.32 7.60
C PHE A 202 -17.75 -16.25 8.36
N ASP A 203 -18.02 -17.54 8.25
CA ASP A 203 -17.13 -18.56 8.78
C ASP A 203 -15.84 -18.64 7.99
N GLN A 204 -14.69 -18.52 8.64
CA GLN A 204 -13.38 -18.60 7.99
C GLN A 204 -13.12 -19.93 7.30
N ARG A 205 -13.79 -21.03 7.71
CA ARG A 205 -13.69 -22.33 7.04
C ARG A 205 -14.20 -22.29 5.59
N LYS A 206 -15.00 -21.28 5.25
CA LYS A 206 -15.50 -20.98 3.90
C LYS A 206 -14.65 -19.94 3.15
N ALA A 207 -13.41 -19.71 3.56
CA ALA A 207 -12.53 -18.70 2.95
C ALA A 207 -12.48 -18.80 1.43
N MET A 208 -12.43 -20.02 0.87
CA MET A 208 -12.42 -20.21 -0.58
C MET A 208 -13.73 -19.85 -1.28
N GLU A 209 -14.87 -20.04 -0.60
CA GLU A 209 -16.18 -19.63 -1.13
C GLU A 209 -16.27 -18.10 -1.16
N ILE A 210 -15.86 -17.41 -0.08
CA ILE A 210 -15.82 -15.94 0.00
C ILE A 210 -14.90 -15.37 -1.10
N ALA A 211 -13.71 -15.94 -1.26
CA ALA A 211 -12.79 -15.57 -2.32
C ALA A 211 -13.41 -15.76 -3.72
N ALA A 212 -14.18 -16.85 -3.92
CA ALA A 212 -14.83 -17.16 -5.19
C ALA A 212 -15.94 -16.16 -5.54
N TRP A 213 -16.72 -15.63 -4.58
CA TRP A 213 -17.73 -14.61 -4.84
C TRP A 213 -17.12 -13.34 -5.42
N ILE A 214 -16.02 -12.88 -4.81
CA ILE A 214 -15.35 -11.64 -5.20
C ILE A 214 -14.63 -11.84 -6.53
N ARG A 215 -13.96 -12.97 -6.72
CA ARG A 215 -13.34 -13.32 -8.00
C ARG A 215 -14.38 -13.40 -9.12
N GLY A 216 -15.52 -14.07 -8.88
CA GLY A 216 -16.61 -14.17 -9.84
C GLY A 216 -17.11 -12.80 -10.29
N TYR A 217 -17.32 -11.89 -9.34
CA TYR A 217 -17.71 -10.51 -9.64
C TYR A 217 -16.67 -9.82 -10.54
N LEU A 218 -15.38 -9.88 -10.20
CA LEU A 218 -14.32 -9.26 -11.01
C LEU A 218 -14.17 -9.93 -12.38
N CYS A 219 -14.35 -11.24 -12.50
CA CYS A 219 -14.35 -11.94 -13.80
C CYS A 219 -15.49 -11.45 -14.69
N ASP A 220 -16.67 -11.19 -14.14
CA ASP A 220 -17.79 -10.66 -14.93
C ASP A 220 -17.54 -9.20 -15.34
N ARG A 221 -16.99 -8.39 -14.46
CA ARG A 221 -16.63 -7.00 -14.76
C ARG A 221 -15.49 -6.87 -15.78
N SER A 222 -14.51 -7.77 -15.74
CA SER A 222 -13.35 -7.74 -16.65
C SER A 222 -13.67 -8.15 -18.09
N LYS A 223 -14.87 -8.70 -18.36
CA LYS A 223 -15.35 -9.00 -19.71
C LYS A 223 -15.81 -7.74 -20.45
N SER A 224 -16.22 -6.71 -19.74
CA SER A 224 -16.47 -5.38 -20.29
C SER A 224 -15.15 -4.60 -20.37
N ASP A 225 -14.97 -3.77 -21.41
CA ASP A 225 -13.74 -3.03 -21.71
C ASP A 225 -13.18 -2.27 -20.49
N GLY A 226 -11.86 -2.34 -20.30
CA GLY A 226 -11.15 -1.51 -19.32
C GLY A 226 -10.23 -2.20 -18.33
N PHE A 227 -10.12 -3.54 -18.33
CA PHE A 227 -9.11 -4.20 -17.51
C PHE A 227 -7.69 -3.98 -18.09
N PRO A 228 -6.73 -3.46 -17.30
CA PRO A 228 -5.38 -3.24 -17.79
C PRO A 228 -4.56 -4.54 -17.79
N GLY A 229 -4.64 -5.31 -18.85
CA GLY A 229 -3.88 -6.55 -19.04
C GLY A 229 -4.72 -7.77 -19.39
N ASP A 230 -4.16 -8.97 -19.21
CA ASP A 230 -4.85 -10.23 -19.43
C ASP A 230 -5.71 -10.61 -18.22
N SER A 231 -7.03 -10.45 -18.35
CA SER A 231 -7.98 -10.73 -17.27
C SER A 231 -8.11 -12.23 -16.98
N GLU A 232 -7.93 -13.11 -17.97
CA GLU A 232 -8.00 -14.56 -17.80
C GLU A 232 -6.87 -15.05 -16.90
N VAL A 233 -5.66 -14.50 -17.05
CA VAL A 233 -4.52 -14.82 -16.20
C VAL A 233 -4.62 -14.10 -14.86
N TYR A 234 -4.84 -12.78 -14.88
CA TYR A 234 -4.69 -11.94 -13.70
C TYR A 234 -5.86 -12.08 -12.71
N VAL A 235 -7.09 -12.07 -13.22
CA VAL A 235 -8.34 -12.12 -12.43
C VAL A 235 -8.80 -13.55 -12.24
N ALA A 236 -9.00 -14.32 -13.32
CA ALA A 236 -9.52 -15.68 -13.26
C ALA A 236 -8.45 -16.69 -12.81
N GLY A 237 -7.16 -16.40 -13.05
CA GLY A 237 -6.06 -17.28 -12.68
C GLY A 237 -5.89 -18.49 -13.59
N HIS A 238 -6.37 -18.39 -14.83
CA HIS A 238 -6.19 -19.41 -15.85
C HIS A 238 -4.77 -19.29 -16.41
N VAL A 239 -3.92 -20.26 -16.07
CA VAL A 239 -2.53 -20.34 -16.49
C VAL A 239 -2.34 -21.60 -17.30
N SER A 240 -1.73 -21.49 -18.47
CA SER A 240 -1.38 -22.64 -19.32
C SER A 240 -0.38 -23.57 -18.62
N GLN A 241 -0.26 -24.81 -19.08
CA GLN A 241 0.66 -25.78 -18.48
C GLN A 241 2.13 -25.39 -18.72
N GLU A 242 2.41 -24.70 -19.82
CA GLU A 242 3.73 -24.18 -20.17
C GLU A 242 4.16 -23.02 -19.23
N GLU A 243 3.25 -22.11 -18.94
CA GLU A 243 3.49 -21.00 -18.01
C GLU A 243 3.66 -21.47 -16.55
N ARG A 244 3.10 -22.62 -16.17
CA ARG A 244 3.30 -23.19 -14.82
C ARG A 244 4.73 -23.67 -14.55
N ASN A 245 5.49 -23.98 -15.60
CA ASN A 245 6.87 -24.42 -15.51
C ASN A 245 7.89 -23.28 -15.50
N GLY A 246 7.44 -22.03 -15.76
CA GLY A 246 8.24 -20.81 -15.75
C GLY A 246 8.02 -19.94 -14.51
N LYS A 247 8.26 -18.63 -14.65
CA LYS A 247 7.89 -17.65 -13.62
C LYS A 247 6.37 -17.65 -13.44
N THR A 248 5.91 -17.70 -12.20
CA THR A 248 4.47 -17.61 -11.89
C THR A 248 3.89 -16.33 -12.48
N PRO A 249 2.91 -16.41 -13.40
CA PRO A 249 2.34 -15.21 -14.00
C PRO A 249 1.67 -14.33 -12.94
N PRO A 250 1.67 -13.01 -13.14
CA PRO A 250 1.08 -12.06 -12.20
C PRO A 250 -0.42 -12.29 -12.09
N ARG A 251 -0.92 -12.48 -10.87
CA ARG A 251 -2.36 -12.64 -10.60
C ARG A 251 -2.74 -12.18 -9.20
N PHE A 252 -4.01 -11.85 -9.01
CA PHE A 252 -4.55 -11.49 -7.72
C PHE A 252 -4.55 -12.65 -6.72
N SER A 253 -4.41 -12.29 -5.44
CA SER A 253 -4.77 -13.16 -4.32
C SER A 253 -5.97 -12.60 -3.61
N TYR A 254 -7.00 -13.43 -3.44
CA TYR A 254 -8.27 -13.12 -2.82
C TYR A 254 -8.23 -13.60 -1.38
N LEU A 255 -8.07 -12.69 -0.41
CA LEU A 255 -7.73 -13.02 0.97
C LEU A 255 -8.84 -12.58 1.94
N PRO A 256 -9.79 -13.44 2.29
CA PRO A 256 -10.68 -13.21 3.42
C PRO A 256 -9.90 -13.16 4.71
N LEU A 257 -10.13 -12.14 5.55
CA LEU A 257 -9.38 -11.91 6.77
C LEU A 257 -10.18 -12.31 8.00
N PRO A 258 -9.84 -13.41 8.69
CA PRO A 258 -10.39 -13.73 10.00
C PRO A 258 -10.03 -12.68 11.05
N SER A 259 -10.97 -12.37 11.95
CA SER A 259 -10.76 -11.46 13.07
C SER A 259 -9.98 -12.19 14.16
N LEU A 260 -8.71 -11.83 14.33
CA LEU A 260 -7.77 -12.46 15.27
C LEU A 260 -6.96 -11.39 16.02
N GLY A 261 -6.27 -11.80 17.09
CA GLY A 261 -5.25 -10.98 17.75
C GLY A 261 -5.79 -9.91 18.71
N HIS A 262 -7.07 -9.94 19.09
CA HIS A 262 -7.66 -9.07 20.12
C HIS A 262 -8.67 -9.84 21.00
N GLU A 263 -9.00 -9.31 22.16
CA GLU A 263 -9.86 -9.97 23.16
C GLU A 263 -11.25 -10.38 22.63
N ARG A 264 -11.78 -9.65 21.66
CA ARG A 264 -13.11 -9.90 21.06
C ARG A 264 -13.00 -10.63 19.72
N ALA A 265 -11.85 -11.23 19.44
CA ALA A 265 -11.63 -11.96 18.22
C ALA A 265 -12.36 -13.31 18.27
N ASP A 266 -13.26 -13.53 17.31
CA ASP A 266 -14.09 -14.73 17.18
C ASP A 266 -13.72 -15.58 15.95
N GLY A 267 -12.67 -15.21 15.23
CA GLY A 267 -12.26 -15.84 13.97
C GLY A 267 -13.21 -15.60 12.80
N GLY A 268 -14.26 -14.82 12.97
CA GLY A 268 -15.22 -14.50 11.91
C GLY A 268 -14.60 -13.57 10.83
N VAL A 269 -14.90 -13.85 9.58
CA VAL A 269 -14.46 -13.03 8.44
C VAL A 269 -15.44 -11.88 8.24
N ARG A 270 -14.94 -10.66 8.41
CA ARG A 270 -15.68 -9.40 8.22
C ARG A 270 -14.94 -8.45 7.29
N ARG A 271 -13.78 -8.84 6.84
CA ARG A 271 -12.89 -8.06 5.97
C ARG A 271 -12.30 -8.91 4.89
N PHE A 272 -11.99 -8.26 3.81
CA PHE A 272 -11.41 -8.89 2.64
C PHE A 272 -10.25 -8.04 2.14
N LEU A 273 -9.20 -8.70 1.68
CA LEU A 273 -8.05 -8.08 1.07
C LEU A 273 -7.83 -8.66 -0.33
N LEU A 274 -7.80 -7.80 -1.33
CA LEU A 274 -7.30 -8.14 -2.65
C LEU A 274 -5.83 -7.72 -2.71
N ALA A 275 -4.97 -8.67 -3.03
CA ALA A 275 -3.55 -8.39 -3.14
C ALA A 275 -3.04 -8.68 -4.55
N GLY A 276 -2.28 -7.75 -5.12
CA GLY A 276 -1.54 -7.92 -6.36
C GLY A 276 -0.33 -8.85 -6.19
N PRO A 277 0.42 -9.15 -7.23
CA PRO A 277 1.71 -9.84 -7.11
C PRO A 277 2.74 -8.93 -6.42
N TYR A 278 3.79 -9.53 -5.84
CA TYR A 278 4.93 -8.77 -5.31
C TYR A 278 5.67 -8.06 -6.45
N GLY A 279 5.95 -6.77 -6.28
CA GLY A 279 6.63 -5.95 -7.30
C GLY A 279 5.86 -5.82 -8.62
N GLY A 280 4.55 -6.08 -8.62
CA GLY A 280 3.71 -6.01 -9.81
C GLY A 280 3.17 -4.60 -10.08
N ASN A 281 2.70 -4.39 -11.33
CA ASN A 281 2.02 -3.17 -11.72
C ASN A 281 0.78 -2.93 -10.85
N GLU A 282 0.58 -1.69 -10.39
CA GLU A 282 -0.56 -1.29 -9.56
C GLU A 282 -1.85 -1.00 -10.36
N GLU A 283 -1.77 -0.82 -11.66
CA GLU A 283 -2.95 -0.47 -12.47
C GLU A 283 -4.07 -1.53 -12.39
N PRO A 284 -3.80 -2.85 -12.49
CA PRO A 284 -4.82 -3.87 -12.29
C PRO A 284 -5.49 -3.80 -10.92
N LEU A 285 -4.71 -3.51 -9.87
CA LEU A 285 -5.24 -3.39 -8.52
C LEU A 285 -6.08 -2.12 -8.34
N ARG A 286 -5.69 -1.03 -8.95
CA ARG A 286 -6.46 0.23 -8.95
C ARG A 286 -7.81 0.03 -9.65
N TRP A 287 -7.81 -0.61 -10.81
CA TRP A 287 -9.04 -0.99 -11.50
C TRP A 287 -9.93 -1.86 -10.61
N ALA A 288 -9.39 -2.95 -10.05
CA ALA A 288 -10.16 -3.86 -9.19
C ALA A 288 -10.71 -3.15 -7.94
N ARG A 289 -9.95 -2.21 -7.34
CA ARG A 289 -10.42 -1.39 -6.22
C ARG A 289 -11.62 -0.53 -6.60
N GLN A 290 -11.61 0.06 -7.79
CA GLN A 290 -12.73 0.86 -8.30
C GLN A 290 -13.97 -0.01 -8.53
N GLU A 291 -13.82 -1.14 -9.20
CA GLU A 291 -14.92 -2.06 -9.49
C GLU A 291 -15.54 -2.69 -8.24
N LEU A 292 -14.72 -2.97 -7.22
CA LEU A 292 -15.20 -3.56 -5.96
C LEU A 292 -15.79 -2.51 -5.00
N SER A 293 -15.57 -1.22 -5.22
CA SER A 293 -16.08 -0.16 -4.33
C SER A 293 -17.60 -0.11 -4.36
N ASN A 294 -18.24 -0.40 -3.22
CA ASN A 294 -19.69 -0.55 -3.05
C ASN A 294 -20.35 -1.67 -3.86
N ALA A 295 -19.57 -2.59 -4.41
CA ALA A 295 -20.06 -3.75 -5.14
C ALA A 295 -20.83 -4.70 -4.21
N VAL A 296 -21.93 -5.25 -4.70
CA VAL A 296 -22.66 -6.35 -4.06
C VAL A 296 -22.24 -7.66 -4.70
N VAL A 297 -21.49 -8.46 -3.95
CA VAL A 297 -21.05 -9.78 -4.41
C VAL A 297 -22.09 -10.84 -4.10
N LYS A 298 -22.21 -11.82 -5.00
CA LYS A 298 -23.21 -12.87 -4.96
C LYS A 298 -22.53 -14.24 -4.90
N ASP A 299 -23.23 -15.20 -4.35
CA ASP A 299 -22.83 -16.60 -4.44
C ASP A 299 -23.10 -17.19 -5.83
N LYS A 300 -22.81 -18.49 -6.00
CA LYS A 300 -23.03 -19.24 -7.25
C LYS A 300 -24.50 -19.35 -7.67
N ASP A 301 -25.42 -19.18 -6.74
CA ASP A 301 -26.88 -19.26 -6.96
C ASP A 301 -27.49 -17.85 -7.17
N GLY A 302 -26.64 -16.81 -7.21
CA GLY A 302 -27.04 -15.42 -7.44
C GLY A 302 -27.54 -14.70 -6.20
N VAL A 303 -27.41 -15.30 -5.02
CA VAL A 303 -27.84 -14.70 -3.74
C VAL A 303 -26.84 -13.64 -3.31
N PRO A 304 -27.29 -12.40 -3.01
CA PRO A 304 -26.44 -11.35 -2.47
C PRO A 304 -25.83 -11.76 -1.12
N MET A 305 -24.51 -11.73 -1.00
CA MET A 305 -23.78 -12.15 0.19
C MET A 305 -23.21 -10.99 1.00
N ALA A 306 -22.58 -10.03 0.33
CA ALA A 306 -22.00 -8.87 0.98
C ALA A 306 -21.90 -7.67 0.05
N ARG A 307 -21.96 -6.47 0.61
CA ARG A 307 -21.55 -5.22 -0.02
C ARG A 307 -20.14 -4.86 0.43
N LEU A 308 -19.27 -4.52 -0.50
CA LEU A 308 -17.86 -4.23 -0.25
C LEU A 308 -17.65 -2.72 -0.03
N GLN A 309 -17.19 -2.34 1.15
CA GLN A 309 -16.84 -0.94 1.46
C GLN A 309 -15.33 -0.81 1.57
N PRO A 310 -14.68 0.06 0.76
CA PRO A 310 -13.24 0.29 0.85
C PRO A 310 -12.81 0.79 2.22
N ILE A 311 -11.67 0.30 2.70
CA ILE A 311 -11.03 0.78 3.94
C ILE A 311 -9.53 0.99 3.72
N GLU A 312 -8.97 1.99 4.39
CA GLU A 312 -7.53 2.26 4.36
C GLU A 312 -6.88 1.89 5.70
N HIS A 313 -7.57 2.13 6.79
CA HIS A 313 -7.08 1.88 8.14
C HIS A 313 -8.10 1.11 8.97
N ASP A 314 -7.66 0.01 9.56
CA ASP A 314 -8.47 -0.85 10.41
C ASP A 314 -7.57 -1.65 11.36
N GLY A 315 -8.04 -1.87 12.59
CA GLY A 315 -7.28 -2.60 13.60
C GLY A 315 -6.94 -4.05 13.20
N VAL A 316 -7.85 -4.72 12.48
CA VAL A 316 -7.61 -6.09 11.98
C VAL A 316 -6.59 -6.07 10.85
N LEU A 317 -6.66 -5.10 9.93
CA LEU A 317 -5.71 -5.00 8.81
C LEU A 317 -4.26 -4.87 9.27
N ARG A 318 -3.99 -4.19 10.38
CA ARG A 318 -2.62 -4.05 10.92
C ARG A 318 -1.93 -5.37 11.17
N HIS A 319 -2.68 -6.39 11.60
CA HIS A 319 -2.11 -7.72 11.87
C HIS A 319 -1.67 -8.43 10.58
N TYR A 320 -2.27 -8.08 9.45
CA TYR A 320 -1.99 -8.72 8.16
C TYR A 320 -1.02 -7.92 7.29
N LEU A 321 -0.99 -6.59 7.44
CA LEU A 321 -0.19 -5.68 6.61
C LEU A 321 1.09 -5.20 7.30
N GLY A 322 1.27 -5.51 8.58
CA GLY A 322 2.43 -5.10 9.36
C GLY A 322 3.73 -5.76 8.89
N GLU A 323 4.84 -5.13 9.24
CA GLU A 323 6.18 -5.67 9.04
C GLU A 323 6.59 -6.52 10.23
N ALA A 324 7.09 -7.73 9.97
CA ALA A 324 7.57 -8.65 10.98
C ALA A 324 8.71 -9.52 10.46
N THR A 325 9.51 -10.06 11.37
CA THR A 325 10.45 -11.13 11.06
C THR A 325 9.81 -12.51 11.19
N THR A 326 8.76 -12.66 12.00
CA THR A 326 8.11 -13.94 12.24
C THR A 326 6.65 -13.90 11.80
N PHE A 327 6.27 -14.85 10.95
CA PHE A 327 4.91 -15.05 10.49
C PHE A 327 4.39 -16.43 10.90
N ARG A 328 3.08 -16.48 11.15
CA ARG A 328 2.34 -17.71 11.44
C ARG A 328 1.06 -17.68 10.64
N THR A 329 0.78 -18.77 9.94
CA THR A 329 -0.42 -18.83 9.10
C THR A 329 -1.71 -18.85 9.93
N VAL A 330 -2.68 -18.08 9.47
CA VAL A 330 -4.04 -18.01 9.99
C VAL A 330 -4.92 -19.05 9.32
N THR A 331 -4.84 -19.14 7.99
CA THR A 331 -5.47 -20.18 7.20
C THR A 331 -4.40 -21.20 6.75
N PRO A 332 -4.73 -22.48 6.55
CA PRO A 332 -3.74 -23.49 6.27
C PRO A 332 -3.08 -23.34 4.90
N VAL A 333 -1.81 -23.64 4.81
CA VAL A 333 -1.05 -23.80 3.57
C VAL A 333 -1.37 -25.17 2.96
N ILE A 334 -1.87 -25.18 1.73
CA ILE A 334 -2.00 -26.44 0.95
C ILE A 334 -0.69 -26.64 0.22
N LEU A 335 -0.09 -27.80 0.41
CA LEU A 335 1.17 -28.15 -0.23
C LEU A 335 1.02 -28.25 -1.76
N PRO A 336 2.00 -27.76 -2.55
CA PRO A 336 1.93 -27.85 -4.01
C PRO A 336 2.31 -29.24 -4.57
N GLY A 337 2.20 -30.28 -3.77
CA GLY A 337 2.52 -31.66 -4.11
C GLY A 337 2.28 -32.64 -2.97
N TYR A 338 2.54 -33.91 -3.21
CA TYR A 338 2.40 -34.96 -2.22
C TYR A 338 3.63 -35.02 -1.29
N ASP A 339 3.39 -34.94 0.00
CA ASP A 339 4.43 -34.99 1.03
C ASP A 339 4.81 -36.43 1.47
N ASP A 340 4.08 -37.44 1.02
CA ASP A 340 4.25 -38.87 1.35
C ASP A 340 4.31 -39.09 2.87
N ARG A 341 3.67 -38.24 3.66
CA ARG A 341 3.72 -38.21 5.13
C ARG A 341 5.15 -37.99 5.70
N ASN A 342 6.03 -37.43 4.90
CA ASN A 342 7.39 -37.10 5.26
C ASN A 342 7.54 -35.61 5.59
N TYR A 343 7.90 -35.31 6.84
CA TYR A 343 7.99 -33.91 7.33
C TYR A 343 9.02 -33.09 6.55
N SER A 344 10.19 -33.61 6.27
CA SER A 344 11.23 -32.89 5.51
C SER A 344 10.82 -32.64 4.05
N LYS A 345 10.04 -33.58 3.47
CA LYS A 345 9.45 -33.35 2.14
C LYS A 345 8.39 -32.28 2.18
N ALA A 346 7.55 -32.25 3.22
CA ALA A 346 6.57 -31.21 3.43
C ALA A 346 7.23 -29.82 3.57
N GLN A 347 8.35 -29.71 4.32
CA GLN A 347 9.13 -28.45 4.43
C GLN A 347 9.60 -27.98 3.06
N ARG A 348 10.25 -28.84 2.27
CA ARG A 348 10.71 -28.50 0.91
C ARG A 348 9.55 -28.07 -0.02
N LEU A 349 8.37 -28.66 0.13
CA LEU A 349 7.19 -28.23 -0.63
C LEU A 349 6.70 -26.84 -0.21
N VAL A 350 6.79 -26.47 1.07
CA VAL A 350 6.47 -25.11 1.53
C VAL A 350 7.54 -24.13 1.06
N GLU A 351 8.83 -24.48 1.11
CA GLU A 351 9.92 -23.67 0.56
C GLU A 351 9.68 -23.36 -0.93
N LYS A 352 9.38 -24.40 -1.72
CA LYS A 352 8.98 -24.23 -3.13
C LYS A 352 7.76 -23.32 -3.29
N ALA A 353 6.78 -23.42 -2.38
CA ALA A 353 5.60 -22.56 -2.41
C ALA A 353 5.91 -21.10 -2.07
N LEU A 354 6.90 -20.83 -1.20
CA LEU A 354 7.40 -19.50 -0.89
C LEU A 354 8.10 -18.89 -2.12
N GLU A 355 8.98 -19.65 -2.78
CA GLU A 355 9.62 -19.22 -4.03
C GLU A 355 8.59 -18.87 -5.12
N GLN A 356 7.56 -19.71 -5.28
CA GLN A 356 6.45 -19.43 -6.20
C GLN A 356 5.60 -18.22 -5.79
N ALA A 357 5.66 -17.81 -4.53
CA ALA A 357 5.02 -16.61 -4.03
C ALA A 357 5.92 -15.37 -4.14
N GLY A 358 7.17 -15.52 -4.60
CA GLY A 358 8.12 -14.43 -4.81
C GLY A 358 9.10 -14.19 -3.66
N PHE A 359 9.23 -15.14 -2.72
CA PHE A 359 10.16 -15.04 -1.59
C PHE A 359 11.38 -15.95 -1.79
N SER A 360 12.57 -15.48 -1.41
CA SER A 360 13.77 -16.32 -1.36
C SER A 360 13.81 -17.13 -0.08
N VAL A 361 14.01 -18.44 -0.20
CA VAL A 361 14.24 -19.33 0.97
C VAL A 361 15.57 -19.04 1.66
N GLU A 362 16.53 -18.45 0.97
CA GLU A 362 17.81 -18.03 1.53
C GLU A 362 17.66 -16.93 2.59
N ASP A 363 16.55 -16.18 2.54
CA ASP A 363 16.23 -15.11 3.50
C ASP A 363 15.60 -15.65 4.80
N LEU A 364 15.35 -16.95 4.91
CA LEU A 364 14.87 -17.57 6.13
C LEU A 364 15.99 -17.61 7.19
N ALA A 365 15.66 -17.19 8.42
CA ALA A 365 16.57 -17.20 9.55
C ALA A 365 16.66 -18.58 10.24
N GLU A 366 15.62 -19.39 10.10
CA GLU A 366 15.53 -20.73 10.69
C GLU A 366 14.68 -21.65 9.78
N PRO A 367 14.80 -22.99 9.92
CA PRO A 367 13.96 -23.92 9.20
C PRO A 367 12.46 -23.69 9.48
N LEU A 368 11.63 -23.96 8.48
CA LEU A 368 10.18 -23.83 8.60
C LEU A 368 9.63 -24.81 9.66
N TYR A 369 8.69 -24.32 10.47
CA TYR A 369 7.96 -25.16 11.41
C TYR A 369 6.53 -25.41 10.91
N LEU A 370 6.18 -26.69 10.76
CA LEU A 370 4.90 -27.14 10.22
C LEU A 370 4.13 -27.95 11.27
N GLN A 371 2.81 -27.68 11.37
CA GLN A 371 1.93 -28.43 12.25
C GLN A 371 0.50 -28.50 11.71
N LYS A 372 -0.31 -29.42 12.26
CA LYS A 372 -1.74 -29.54 11.95
C LYS A 372 -2.62 -28.68 12.86
N ALA A 373 -2.16 -28.38 14.05
CA ALA A 373 -2.89 -27.48 14.95
C ALA A 373 -2.74 -26.01 14.50
N PRO A 374 -3.76 -25.18 14.67
CA PRO A 374 -3.64 -23.76 14.39
C PRO A 374 -2.72 -23.06 15.41
N PHE A 375 -2.12 -21.93 15.01
CA PHE A 375 -1.27 -21.11 15.89
C PHE A 375 -2.06 -20.12 16.73
N TYR A 376 -3.29 -19.80 16.34
CA TYR A 376 -4.10 -18.80 17.00
C TYR A 376 -5.42 -19.39 17.50
N ASN A 377 -5.85 -18.94 18.68
CA ASN A 377 -7.19 -19.20 19.16
C ASN A 377 -8.21 -18.62 18.19
N GLY A 378 -9.27 -19.36 17.90
CA GLY A 378 -10.29 -18.98 16.91
C GLY A 378 -9.95 -19.37 15.47
N CYS A 379 -8.77 -19.95 15.20
CA CYS A 379 -8.48 -20.62 13.94
C CYS A 379 -8.80 -22.12 14.01
N TYR A 380 -8.95 -22.72 12.83
CA TYR A 380 -9.34 -24.11 12.70
C TYR A 380 -8.22 -24.97 12.12
N ALA A 381 -8.25 -26.27 12.44
CA ALA A 381 -7.35 -27.23 11.86
C ALA A 381 -7.60 -27.38 10.33
N PRO A 382 -6.56 -27.75 9.54
CA PRO A 382 -6.61 -27.73 8.08
C PRO A 382 -7.77 -28.55 7.47
N TRP A 383 -8.15 -29.65 8.09
CA TRP A 383 -9.27 -30.51 7.59
C TRP A 383 -10.66 -29.90 7.75
N SER A 384 -10.79 -28.82 8.50
CA SER A 384 -12.06 -28.10 8.72
C SER A 384 -12.42 -27.15 7.57
N TYR A 385 -11.45 -26.84 6.71
CA TYR A 385 -11.67 -25.89 5.61
C TYR A 385 -12.29 -26.57 4.39
N SER A 386 -13.23 -25.89 3.73
CA SER A 386 -13.78 -26.31 2.46
C SER A 386 -12.70 -26.23 1.37
N LEU A 387 -12.40 -27.34 0.72
CA LEU A 387 -11.43 -27.40 -0.37
C LEU A 387 -12.09 -27.86 -1.67
N PRO A 388 -11.71 -27.28 -2.83
CA PRO A 388 -12.15 -27.77 -4.12
C PRO A 388 -11.57 -29.17 -4.38
N ARG A 389 -12.25 -29.96 -5.25
CA ARG A 389 -11.91 -31.36 -5.52
C ARG A 389 -10.44 -31.57 -5.90
N TYR A 390 -9.88 -30.65 -6.71
CA TYR A 390 -8.50 -30.76 -7.21
C TYR A 390 -7.42 -30.49 -6.15
N LEU A 391 -7.78 -29.94 -4.99
CA LEU A 391 -6.85 -29.71 -3.86
C LEU A 391 -7.04 -30.71 -2.71
N LYS A 392 -8.14 -31.49 -2.71
CA LYS A 392 -8.44 -32.41 -1.60
C LYS A 392 -7.41 -33.54 -1.38
N GLY A 393 -6.61 -33.86 -2.41
CA GLY A 393 -5.58 -34.87 -2.33
C GLY A 393 -4.28 -34.43 -1.70
N TYR A 394 -4.07 -33.13 -1.50
CA TYR A 394 -2.83 -32.58 -0.97
C TYR A 394 -2.90 -32.34 0.55
N SER A 395 -1.78 -32.51 1.22
CA SER A 395 -1.68 -32.19 2.63
C SER A 395 -1.81 -30.66 2.83
N ALA A 396 -2.48 -30.29 3.92
CA ALA A 396 -2.58 -28.90 4.35
C ALA A 396 -2.03 -28.78 5.77
N MET A 397 -1.27 -27.72 6.05
CA MET A 397 -0.59 -27.50 7.32
C MET A 397 -0.59 -26.01 7.69
N HIS A 398 -0.51 -25.74 9.00
CA HIS A 398 -0.14 -24.42 9.48
C HIS A 398 1.37 -24.29 9.51
N VAL A 399 1.88 -23.12 9.10
CA VAL A 399 3.32 -22.86 8.94
C VAL A 399 3.72 -21.67 9.82
N ARG A 400 4.83 -21.82 10.53
CA ARG A 400 5.58 -20.71 11.13
C ARG A 400 6.89 -20.58 10.36
N LEU A 401 7.20 -19.34 10.00
CA LEU A 401 8.45 -18.99 9.33
C LEU A 401 9.06 -17.73 9.98
N LYS A 402 10.37 -17.64 9.89
CA LYS A 402 11.13 -16.51 10.40
C LYS A 402 12.15 -16.06 9.37
N TRP A 403 12.07 -14.78 9.04
CA TRP A 403 12.98 -14.10 8.11
C TRP A 403 14.19 -13.53 8.85
N LYS A 404 15.31 -13.37 8.15
CA LYS A 404 16.50 -12.67 8.65
C LYS A 404 16.19 -11.20 8.90
N GLU A 405 15.40 -10.61 8.01
CA GLU A 405 14.96 -9.21 8.09
C GLU A 405 13.43 -9.09 8.13
N LYS A 406 12.93 -7.89 8.39
CA LYS A 406 11.49 -7.64 8.37
C LYS A 406 10.93 -7.73 6.96
N VAL A 407 9.84 -8.41 6.81
CA VAL A 407 9.06 -8.53 5.57
C VAL A 407 7.68 -7.93 5.79
N SER A 408 7.18 -7.21 4.79
CA SER A 408 5.81 -6.66 4.82
C SER A 408 4.77 -7.73 4.47
N GLY A 409 3.66 -7.75 5.22
CA GLY A 409 2.48 -8.52 4.85
C GLY A 409 1.69 -7.85 3.69
N PRO A 410 0.65 -8.52 3.15
CA PRO A 410 0.16 -9.84 3.51
C PRO A 410 1.00 -10.95 2.89
N LEU A 411 1.28 -11.98 3.65
CA LEU A 411 2.03 -13.14 3.21
C LEU A 411 1.04 -14.28 2.95
N ALA A 412 0.97 -14.75 1.71
CA ALA A 412 0.15 -15.88 1.34
C ALA A 412 0.94 -16.87 0.49
N THR A 413 0.96 -18.15 0.88
CA THR A 413 1.73 -19.19 0.23
C THR A 413 0.94 -20.50 0.04
N GLY A 414 1.48 -21.42 -0.75
CA GLY A 414 0.86 -22.71 -1.06
C GLY A 414 -0.07 -22.69 -2.27
N ALA A 415 -0.62 -23.86 -2.60
CA ALA A 415 -1.49 -24.04 -3.76
C ALA A 415 -2.84 -23.28 -3.65
N GLY A 416 -3.23 -22.92 -2.43
CA GLY A 416 -4.46 -22.15 -2.15
C GLY A 416 -4.27 -20.63 -2.02
N ARG A 417 -3.04 -20.08 -2.19
CA ARG A 417 -2.70 -18.67 -1.92
C ARG A 417 -3.49 -17.62 -2.71
N HIS A 418 -4.05 -18.02 -3.84
CA HIS A 418 -4.87 -17.13 -4.67
C HIS A 418 -6.37 -17.25 -4.39
N PHE A 419 -6.75 -18.15 -3.50
CA PHE A 419 -8.16 -18.49 -3.23
C PHE A 419 -8.50 -18.45 -1.74
N GLY A 420 -7.79 -17.63 -0.95
CA GLY A 420 -8.11 -17.37 0.44
C GLY A 420 -7.49 -18.30 1.47
N LEU A 421 -6.52 -19.13 1.07
CA LEU A 421 -5.79 -20.01 1.97
C LEU A 421 -4.29 -19.73 1.96
N GLY A 422 -3.57 -20.18 3.00
CA GLY A 422 -2.13 -19.98 3.14
C GLY A 422 -1.74 -18.58 3.61
N LEU A 423 -2.67 -17.85 4.21
CA LEU A 423 -2.48 -16.50 4.76
C LEU A 423 -1.91 -16.57 6.17
#